data_8b66ab1ad9362f4ea2af22c5ede4a1fd
#
_entry.id   8b66ab1ad9362f4ea2af22c5ede4a1fd
#
_cell.length_a   1.000
_cell.length_b   1.000
_cell.length_c   1.000
_cell.angle_alpha   90.00
_cell.angle_beta   90.00
_cell.angle_gamma   90.00
#
_symmetry.space_group_name_H-M   'P 1'
#
loop_
_entity.id
_entity.type
_entity.pdbx_description
1 polymer ?
#
loop_
_entity_poly.entity_id
_entity_poly.type
_entity_poly.pdbx_seq_one_letter_code
_entity_poly.pdbx_strand_id
1 'polypeptide(L)'
;MWHLALETIGLSGSVALFKDTQLVSNILLPPKIGSGRSLLPAIDQMVDQASISAADLGLISLAIGPGSFTGLRVSVASAKALGYALKVPLCAVDTLETLAYRLAMEFLNAREKLSNRQKVEQPAKPILIAAAMDAYRKQVFRLVARVEEPAIPQSTEKNAIQLQVLIPSHHLDVSLWKQNPFYGLQPSHQFNAKEQLVHSMMDFEQFTVIVGGNAVDRYPAGDIWPMAISVSDPRDINAVDVGHYAWQQYLQGTPIDPFRLLPNYLRASAAEEKISSQVE
;
A
#
# COMPACT_ATOMS: atom_id res chain seq x y z
N MET A 1 -4.23 17.86 -13.62
CA MET A 1 -3.24 16.96 -14.29
C MET A 1 -3.86 15.58 -14.46
N TRP A 2 -3.68 14.93 -15.62
CA TRP A 2 -4.10 13.54 -15.79
C TRP A 2 -3.07 12.61 -15.19
N HIS A 3 -3.52 11.62 -14.42
CA HIS A 3 -2.67 10.69 -13.68
C HIS A 3 -3.15 9.26 -13.94
N LEU A 4 -2.26 8.42 -14.45
CA LEU A 4 -2.49 6.99 -14.70
C LEU A 4 -1.85 6.18 -13.57
N ALA A 5 -2.62 5.34 -12.91
CA ALA A 5 -2.15 4.44 -11.87
C ALA A 5 -2.20 2.98 -12.34
N LEU A 6 -1.15 2.21 -12.06
CA LEU A 6 -0.99 0.81 -12.47
C LEU A 6 -0.82 -0.09 -11.24
N GLU A 7 -1.57 -1.19 -11.20
CA GLU A 7 -1.39 -2.25 -10.23
C GLU A 7 -1.47 -3.60 -10.95
N THR A 8 -0.45 -4.44 -10.86
CA THR A 8 -0.39 -5.76 -11.49
C THR A 8 0.18 -6.85 -10.56
N ILE A 9 0.30 -6.53 -9.26
CA ILE A 9 0.93 -7.39 -8.26
C ILE A 9 -0.05 -8.40 -7.70
N GLY A 10 -1.32 -7.99 -7.54
CA GLY A 10 -2.41 -8.83 -7.08
C GLY A 10 -2.81 -9.92 -8.06
N LEU A 11 -3.76 -10.78 -7.65
CA LEU A 11 -4.32 -11.84 -8.50
C LEU A 11 -5.03 -11.29 -9.74
N SER A 12 -5.65 -10.13 -9.61
CA SER A 12 -6.29 -9.39 -10.69
C SER A 12 -5.69 -8.01 -10.73
N GLY A 13 -4.84 -7.73 -11.72
CA GLY A 13 -4.30 -6.40 -11.90
C GLY A 13 -5.40 -5.38 -12.22
N SER A 14 -5.06 -4.12 -12.16
CA SER A 14 -5.97 -3.01 -12.48
C SER A 14 -5.22 -1.79 -13.01
N VAL A 15 -5.96 -0.90 -13.68
CA VAL A 15 -5.53 0.43 -14.09
C VAL A 15 -6.56 1.45 -13.66
N ALA A 16 -6.14 2.63 -13.23
CA ALA A 16 -7.02 3.72 -12.86
C ALA A 16 -6.55 5.04 -13.47
N LEU A 17 -7.50 5.85 -13.91
CA LEU A 17 -7.26 7.18 -14.45
C LEU A 17 -7.87 8.21 -13.53
N PHE A 18 -7.07 9.21 -13.20
CA PHE A 18 -7.48 10.33 -12.36
C PHE A 18 -7.34 11.65 -13.11
N LYS A 19 -8.17 12.61 -12.73
CA LYS A 19 -7.97 14.02 -13.00
C LYS A 19 -7.68 14.70 -11.66
N ASP A 20 -6.43 15.08 -11.44
CA ASP A 20 -5.93 15.48 -10.12
C ASP A 20 -6.23 14.40 -9.06
N THR A 21 -7.04 14.65 -8.05
CA THR A 21 -7.43 13.65 -7.03
C THR A 21 -8.69 12.88 -7.37
N GLN A 22 -9.41 13.28 -8.43
CA GLN A 22 -10.69 12.69 -8.79
C GLN A 22 -10.49 11.44 -9.64
N LEU A 23 -11.00 10.30 -9.18
CA LEU A 23 -11.08 9.08 -9.97
C LEU A 23 -12.06 9.27 -11.14
N VAL A 24 -11.57 9.09 -12.37
CA VAL A 24 -12.36 9.19 -13.60
C VAL A 24 -12.78 7.81 -14.08
N SER A 25 -11.86 6.85 -14.08
CA SER A 25 -12.12 5.49 -14.56
C SER A 25 -11.23 4.48 -13.83
N ASN A 26 -11.72 3.25 -13.68
CA ASN A 26 -10.97 2.12 -13.15
C ASN A 26 -11.35 0.85 -13.93
N ILE A 27 -10.35 0.12 -14.44
CA ILE A 27 -10.52 -1.12 -15.19
C ILE A 27 -9.77 -2.24 -14.49
N LEU A 28 -10.49 -3.31 -14.13
CA LEU A 28 -9.89 -4.54 -13.64
C LEU A 28 -9.37 -5.36 -14.81
N LEU A 29 -8.14 -5.84 -14.72
CA LEU A 29 -7.55 -6.69 -15.76
C LEU A 29 -8.07 -8.13 -15.63
N PRO A 30 -8.40 -8.79 -16.73
CA PRO A 30 -8.90 -10.15 -16.70
C PRO A 30 -7.84 -11.13 -16.16
N PRO A 31 -8.09 -11.86 -15.04
CA PRO A 31 -7.10 -12.75 -14.44
C PRO A 31 -6.64 -13.87 -15.39
N LYS A 32 -7.55 -14.35 -16.26
CA LYS A 32 -7.28 -15.45 -17.19
C LYS A 32 -6.32 -15.08 -18.32
N ILE A 33 -6.24 -13.80 -18.69
CA ILE A 33 -5.40 -13.32 -19.80
C ILE A 33 -3.99 -12.96 -19.32
N GLY A 34 -3.87 -12.62 -18.04
CA GLY A 34 -2.65 -12.13 -17.42
C GLY A 34 -2.37 -10.65 -17.74
N SER A 35 -1.83 -9.96 -16.75
CA SER A 35 -1.61 -8.50 -16.82
C SER A 35 -0.70 -8.08 -17.98
N GLY A 36 0.29 -8.89 -18.34
CA GLY A 36 1.22 -8.57 -19.43
C GLY A 36 0.57 -8.42 -20.82
N ARG A 37 -0.59 -9.05 -21.04
CA ARG A 37 -1.34 -8.94 -22.32
C ARG A 37 -2.50 -7.96 -22.24
N SER A 38 -3.05 -7.74 -21.05
CA SER A 38 -4.28 -6.95 -20.88
C SER A 38 -4.02 -5.51 -20.46
N LEU A 39 -2.83 -5.19 -19.93
CA LEU A 39 -2.52 -3.89 -19.35
C LEU A 39 -2.58 -2.75 -20.41
N LEU A 40 -1.83 -2.87 -21.51
CA LEU A 40 -1.79 -1.82 -22.53
C LEU A 40 -3.15 -1.64 -23.23
N PRO A 41 -3.87 -2.70 -23.65
CA PRO A 41 -5.22 -2.54 -24.15
C PRO A 41 -6.20 -1.86 -23.20
N ALA A 42 -6.09 -2.13 -21.89
CA ALA A 42 -6.93 -1.47 -20.89
C ALA A 42 -6.60 0.02 -20.74
N ILE A 43 -5.32 0.39 -20.82
CA ILE A 43 -4.88 1.79 -20.81
C ILE A 43 -5.42 2.52 -22.04
N ASP A 44 -5.27 1.92 -23.23
CA ASP A 44 -5.75 2.48 -24.49
C ASP A 44 -7.27 2.72 -24.44
N GLN A 45 -8.03 1.70 -24.06
CA GLN A 45 -9.47 1.81 -23.84
C GLN A 45 -9.84 2.96 -22.87
N MET A 46 -9.09 3.10 -21.77
CA MET A 46 -9.36 4.10 -20.75
C MET A 46 -9.11 5.53 -21.24
N VAL A 47 -8.02 5.73 -21.96
CA VAL A 47 -7.66 7.02 -22.59
C VAL A 47 -8.71 7.43 -23.63
N ASP A 48 -9.13 6.49 -24.48
CA ASP A 48 -10.18 6.72 -25.49
C ASP A 48 -11.53 7.08 -24.86
N GLN A 49 -11.95 6.33 -23.82
CA GLN A 49 -13.20 6.61 -23.10
C GLN A 49 -13.20 7.97 -22.40
N ALA A 50 -12.05 8.40 -21.93
CA ALA A 50 -11.89 9.73 -21.34
C ALA A 50 -11.77 10.85 -22.39
N SER A 51 -11.72 10.51 -23.69
CA SER A 51 -11.52 11.45 -24.79
C SER A 51 -10.27 12.33 -24.62
N ILE A 52 -9.18 11.70 -24.18
CA ILE A 52 -7.86 12.33 -24.04
C ILE A 52 -6.82 11.62 -24.88
N SER A 53 -5.69 12.27 -25.10
CA SER A 53 -4.50 11.65 -25.68
C SER A 53 -3.59 11.10 -24.59
N ALA A 54 -2.83 10.06 -24.89
CA ALA A 54 -1.78 9.60 -23.97
C ALA A 54 -0.73 10.70 -23.67
N ALA A 55 -0.57 11.67 -24.56
CA ALA A 55 0.30 12.84 -24.34
C ALA A 55 -0.25 13.83 -23.30
N ASP A 56 -1.53 13.74 -22.92
CA ASP A 56 -2.12 14.57 -21.87
C ASP A 56 -1.81 14.05 -20.47
N LEU A 57 -1.29 12.80 -20.36
CA LEU A 57 -0.86 12.25 -19.09
C LEU A 57 0.30 13.08 -18.51
N GLY A 58 0.20 13.44 -17.25
CA GLY A 58 1.23 14.20 -16.53
C GLY A 58 1.92 13.41 -15.42
N LEU A 59 1.40 12.25 -15.07
CA LEU A 59 1.97 11.38 -14.04
C LEU A 59 1.58 9.91 -14.32
N ILE A 60 2.51 8.99 -14.12
CA ILE A 60 2.23 7.56 -14.07
C ILE A 60 2.69 7.04 -12.70
N SER A 61 1.81 6.38 -11.98
CA SER A 61 2.12 5.74 -10.71
C SER A 61 1.99 4.24 -10.77
N LEU A 62 2.75 3.56 -9.91
CA LEU A 62 2.73 2.10 -9.83
C LEU A 62 3.16 1.62 -8.45
N ALA A 63 2.64 0.45 -8.06
CA ALA A 63 3.19 -0.31 -6.94
C ALA A 63 4.45 -1.06 -7.40
N ILE A 64 5.52 -1.02 -6.58
CA ILE A 64 6.81 -1.65 -6.88
C ILE A 64 7.12 -2.86 -6.01
N GLY A 65 6.20 -3.31 -5.18
CA GLY A 65 6.36 -4.46 -4.28
C GLY A 65 6.33 -4.08 -2.81
N PRO A 66 6.33 -5.10 -1.94
CA PRO A 66 6.42 -6.53 -2.24
C PRO A 66 5.18 -7.11 -2.93
N GLY A 67 5.34 -8.30 -3.55
CA GLY A 67 4.23 -9.04 -4.15
C GLY A 67 4.64 -10.00 -5.27
N SER A 68 3.71 -10.30 -6.18
CA SER A 68 3.93 -11.22 -7.31
C SER A 68 5.12 -10.80 -8.18
N PHE A 69 6.11 -11.69 -8.29
CA PHE A 69 7.33 -11.45 -9.07
C PHE A 69 7.05 -11.13 -10.55
N THR A 70 6.11 -11.86 -11.16
CA THR A 70 5.70 -11.61 -12.54
C THR A 70 4.95 -10.30 -12.67
N GLY A 71 4.03 -10.02 -11.74
CA GLY A 71 3.25 -8.78 -11.73
C GLY A 71 4.17 -7.55 -11.58
N LEU A 72 5.12 -7.59 -10.67
CA LEU A 72 6.11 -6.51 -10.47
C LEU A 72 6.88 -6.19 -11.77
N ARG A 73 7.33 -7.22 -12.48
CA ARG A 73 8.04 -7.01 -13.74
C ARG A 73 7.17 -6.36 -14.81
N VAL A 74 5.91 -6.78 -14.90
CA VAL A 74 4.95 -6.20 -15.85
C VAL A 74 4.71 -4.73 -15.53
N SER A 75 4.41 -4.39 -14.28
CA SER A 75 4.16 -3.02 -13.84
C SER A 75 5.37 -2.12 -14.12
N VAL A 76 6.53 -2.52 -13.63
CA VAL A 76 7.76 -1.73 -13.76
C VAL A 76 8.17 -1.56 -15.22
N ALA A 77 8.17 -2.63 -16.03
CA ALA A 77 8.55 -2.55 -17.44
C ALA A 77 7.58 -1.65 -18.22
N SER A 78 6.27 -1.79 -17.99
CA SER A 78 5.26 -0.97 -18.68
C SER A 78 5.35 0.49 -18.27
N ALA A 79 5.47 0.79 -16.97
CA ALA A 79 5.62 2.16 -16.49
C ALA A 79 6.89 2.83 -17.05
N LYS A 80 8.04 2.11 -17.06
CA LYS A 80 9.27 2.60 -17.66
C LYS A 80 9.12 2.93 -19.14
N ALA A 81 8.53 2.01 -19.91
CA ALA A 81 8.31 2.20 -21.35
C ALA A 81 7.39 3.40 -21.62
N LEU A 82 6.26 3.50 -20.90
CA LEU A 82 5.34 4.61 -21.05
C LEU A 82 5.95 5.93 -20.57
N GLY A 83 6.58 5.95 -19.40
CA GLY A 83 7.22 7.15 -18.86
C GLY A 83 8.32 7.69 -19.78
N TYR A 84 9.10 6.79 -20.39
CA TYR A 84 10.12 7.17 -21.36
C TYR A 84 9.51 7.69 -22.68
N ALA A 85 8.54 6.96 -23.25
CA ALA A 85 7.93 7.31 -24.52
C ALA A 85 7.15 8.63 -24.45
N LEU A 86 6.43 8.85 -23.35
CA LEU A 86 5.58 10.02 -23.14
C LEU A 86 6.32 11.18 -22.46
N LYS A 87 7.54 10.96 -21.95
CA LYS A 87 8.33 11.92 -21.15
C LYS A 87 7.59 12.37 -19.89
N VAL A 88 6.91 11.43 -19.24
CA VAL A 88 6.07 11.67 -18.05
C VAL A 88 6.80 11.13 -16.82
N PRO A 89 6.83 11.88 -15.69
CA PRO A 89 7.41 11.42 -14.44
C PRO A 89 6.70 10.19 -13.91
N LEU A 90 7.44 9.34 -13.19
CA LEU A 90 6.91 8.18 -12.50
C LEU A 90 6.85 8.42 -10.99
N CYS A 91 5.82 7.90 -10.34
CA CYS A 91 5.74 7.82 -8.89
C CYS A 91 5.57 6.35 -8.48
N ALA A 92 6.60 5.81 -7.84
CA ALA A 92 6.62 4.42 -7.38
C ALA A 92 6.29 4.37 -5.89
N VAL A 93 5.36 3.50 -5.51
CA VAL A 93 4.94 3.32 -4.12
C VAL A 93 5.14 1.87 -3.65
N ASP A 94 5.48 1.72 -2.38
CA ASP A 94 5.52 0.39 -1.74
C ASP A 94 4.11 -0.17 -1.60
N THR A 95 3.95 -1.47 -1.85
CA THR A 95 2.65 -2.16 -1.81
C THR A 95 2.04 -2.16 -0.41
N LEU A 96 2.86 -2.38 0.63
CA LEU A 96 2.36 -2.42 2.01
C LEU A 96 2.13 -1.03 2.59
N GLU A 97 2.88 -0.01 2.16
CA GLU A 97 2.56 1.38 2.49
C GLU A 97 1.21 1.78 1.87
N THR A 98 0.98 1.40 0.61
CA THR A 98 -0.30 1.63 -0.07
C THR A 98 -1.45 0.93 0.67
N LEU A 99 -1.23 -0.31 1.12
CA LEU A 99 -2.20 -1.05 1.91
C LEU A 99 -2.45 -0.37 3.26
N ALA A 100 -1.40 0.05 3.96
CA ALA A 100 -1.54 0.76 5.24
C ALA A 100 -2.30 2.07 5.08
N TYR A 101 -2.01 2.82 4.01
CA TYR A 101 -2.75 4.03 3.65
C TYR A 101 -4.24 3.76 3.45
N ARG A 102 -4.58 2.74 2.66
CA ARG A 102 -5.99 2.34 2.43
C ARG A 102 -6.69 1.99 3.74
N LEU A 103 -6.07 1.14 4.58
CA LEU A 103 -6.62 0.74 5.88
C LEU A 103 -6.89 1.95 6.78
N ALA A 104 -5.95 2.90 6.82
CA ALA A 104 -6.11 4.14 7.55
C ALA A 104 -7.30 4.96 7.05
N MET A 105 -7.39 5.15 5.74
CA MET A 105 -8.46 5.94 5.12
C MET A 105 -9.84 5.32 5.33
N GLU A 106 -9.96 4.01 5.18
CA GLU A 106 -11.22 3.28 5.43
C GLU A 106 -11.66 3.43 6.89
N PHE A 107 -10.73 3.29 7.84
CA PHE A 107 -11.01 3.48 9.26
C PHE A 107 -11.44 4.92 9.58
N LEU A 108 -10.71 5.92 9.10
CA LEU A 108 -10.99 7.33 9.34
C LEU A 108 -12.35 7.74 8.75
N ASN A 109 -12.65 7.30 7.53
CA ASN A 109 -13.94 7.55 6.89
C ASN A 109 -15.11 6.88 7.67
N ALA A 110 -14.90 5.68 8.19
CA ALA A 110 -15.90 5.00 9.03
C ALA A 110 -16.10 5.74 10.36
N ARG A 111 -15.03 6.18 11.00
CA ARG A 111 -15.05 6.98 12.24
C ARG A 111 -15.80 8.30 12.05
N GLU A 112 -15.53 9.02 10.97
CA GLU A 112 -16.21 10.29 10.65
C GLU A 112 -17.72 10.09 10.47
N LYS A 113 -18.12 9.05 9.72
CA LYS A 113 -19.55 8.73 9.52
C LYS A 113 -20.25 8.40 10.84
N LEU A 114 -19.59 7.71 11.77
CA LEU A 114 -20.15 7.39 13.09
C LEU A 114 -20.22 8.63 13.99
N SER A 115 -19.18 9.45 14.02
CA SER A 115 -19.13 10.69 14.81
C SER A 115 -20.26 11.66 14.38
N ASN A 116 -20.45 11.84 13.08
CA ASN A 116 -21.52 12.68 12.53
C ASN A 116 -22.94 12.18 12.91
N ARG A 117 -23.10 10.86 13.15
CA ARG A 117 -24.40 10.28 13.58
C ARG A 117 -24.64 10.39 15.09
N GLN A 118 -23.60 10.26 15.90
CA GLN A 118 -23.74 10.12 17.36
C GLN A 118 -23.41 11.40 18.14
N LYS A 119 -22.86 12.45 17.50
CA LYS A 119 -22.38 13.68 18.16
C LYS A 119 -21.46 13.46 19.36
N VAL A 120 -20.71 12.35 19.36
CA VAL A 120 -19.77 12.01 20.42
C VAL A 120 -18.36 12.32 19.94
N GLU A 121 -17.76 13.33 20.50
CA GLU A 121 -16.32 13.60 20.35
C GLU A 121 -15.55 12.71 21.33
N GLN A 122 -15.03 11.59 20.86
CA GLN A 122 -14.01 10.86 21.62
C GLN A 122 -12.63 11.40 21.20
N PRO A 123 -11.71 11.60 22.17
CA PRO A 123 -10.33 11.98 21.85
C PRO A 123 -9.73 10.92 20.94
N ALA A 124 -9.20 11.37 19.79
CA ALA A 124 -8.63 10.48 18.80
C ALA A 124 -7.33 9.88 19.36
N LYS A 125 -7.29 8.55 19.51
CA LYS A 125 -6.05 7.84 19.83
C LYS A 125 -5.18 7.78 18.56
N PRO A 126 -3.85 7.86 18.68
CA PRO A 126 -2.96 7.61 17.54
C PRO A 126 -3.27 6.23 16.95
N ILE A 127 -3.17 6.11 15.62
CA ILE A 127 -3.49 4.86 14.91
C ILE A 127 -2.17 4.14 14.61
N LEU A 128 -2.10 2.85 14.97
CA LEU A 128 -0.99 1.96 14.64
C LEU A 128 -1.50 0.86 13.71
N ILE A 129 -0.81 0.67 12.59
CA ILE A 129 -1.25 -0.26 11.55
C ILE A 129 -0.18 -1.32 11.29
N ALA A 130 -0.56 -2.59 11.33
CA ALA A 130 0.20 -3.68 10.73
C ALA A 130 -0.48 -4.10 9.41
N ALA A 131 0.08 -3.66 8.30
CA ALA A 131 -0.34 -4.07 6.98
C ALA A 131 0.38 -5.35 6.57
N ALA A 132 -0.35 -6.38 6.12
CA ALA A 132 0.26 -7.67 5.84
C ALA A 132 -0.35 -8.38 4.62
N MET A 133 0.52 -8.96 3.79
CA MET A 133 0.16 -9.75 2.63
C MET A 133 0.77 -11.15 2.74
N ASP A 134 0.05 -12.14 2.21
CA ASP A 134 0.58 -13.51 2.12
C ASP A 134 1.81 -13.56 1.20
N ALA A 135 2.96 -13.95 1.75
CA ALA A 135 4.20 -14.15 1.02
C ALA A 135 4.38 -15.60 0.56
N TYR A 136 3.36 -16.46 0.76
CA TYR A 136 3.39 -17.91 0.57
C TYR A 136 4.43 -18.62 1.45
N ARG A 137 4.49 -19.95 1.38
CA ARG A 137 5.48 -20.79 2.10
C ARG A 137 5.58 -20.49 3.61
N LYS A 138 4.44 -20.22 4.26
CA LYS A 138 4.36 -19.90 5.70
C LYS A 138 5.12 -18.61 6.08
N GLN A 139 5.11 -17.64 5.18
CA GLN A 139 5.64 -16.30 5.42
C GLN A 139 4.59 -15.24 5.09
N VAL A 140 4.71 -14.08 5.69
CA VAL A 140 3.95 -12.88 5.38
C VAL A 140 4.90 -11.75 5.03
N PHE A 141 4.54 -10.92 4.07
CA PHE A 141 5.10 -9.60 3.92
C PHE A 141 4.37 -8.68 4.88
N ARG A 142 5.11 -7.94 5.68
CA ARG A 142 4.54 -7.04 6.69
C ARG A 142 5.24 -5.68 6.72
N LEU A 143 4.45 -4.64 7.01
CA LEU A 143 4.90 -3.31 7.34
C LEU A 143 4.17 -2.85 8.60
N VAL A 144 4.83 -2.07 9.45
CA VAL A 144 4.19 -1.38 10.56
C VAL A 144 4.33 0.12 10.37
N ALA A 145 3.21 0.83 10.45
CA ALA A 145 3.16 2.27 10.32
C ALA A 145 2.28 2.90 11.42
N ARG A 146 2.58 4.14 11.76
CA ARG A 146 1.73 5.04 12.55
C ARG A 146 1.09 6.04 11.62
N VAL A 147 -0.18 6.37 11.87
CA VAL A 147 -0.86 7.45 11.17
C VAL A 147 -0.70 8.72 11.97
N GLU A 148 -0.15 9.73 11.31
CA GLU A 148 -0.13 11.10 11.82
C GLU A 148 -1.29 11.86 11.20
N GLU A 149 -2.25 12.26 12.03
CA GLU A 149 -3.29 13.17 11.59
C GLU A 149 -2.67 14.57 11.42
N PRO A 150 -2.89 15.24 10.29
CA PRO A 150 -2.37 16.60 10.11
C PRO A 150 -2.95 17.49 11.20
N ALA A 151 -2.08 18.21 11.90
CA ALA A 151 -2.45 19.06 13.03
C ALA A 151 -3.40 20.22 12.65
N ILE A 152 -3.48 20.55 11.35
CA ILE A 152 -4.39 21.58 10.79
C ILE A 152 -4.68 21.16 9.35
N PRO A 153 -5.93 21.16 8.88
CA PRO A 153 -6.23 20.95 7.47
C PRO A 153 -5.78 22.17 6.67
N GLN A 154 -4.50 22.21 6.30
CA GLN A 154 -3.92 23.32 5.52
C GLN A 154 -4.10 23.15 4.01
N SER A 155 -4.62 22.02 3.56
CA SER A 155 -4.90 21.77 2.16
C SER A 155 -6.41 21.64 1.94
N THR A 156 -6.88 22.07 0.77
CA THR A 156 -8.23 21.82 0.26
C THR A 156 -8.55 20.32 0.11
N GLU A 157 -7.58 19.45 0.33
CA GLU A 157 -7.70 18.00 0.37
C GLU A 157 -8.00 17.55 1.81
N LYS A 158 -9.29 17.34 2.08
CA LYS A 158 -9.83 16.93 3.39
C LYS A 158 -9.24 15.66 4.00
N ASN A 159 -8.38 14.92 3.31
CA ASN A 159 -7.98 13.57 3.68
C ASN A 159 -6.47 13.29 3.51
N ALA A 160 -5.61 14.30 3.56
CA ALA A 160 -4.18 14.07 3.55
C ALA A 160 -3.74 13.49 4.90
N ILE A 161 -3.42 12.19 4.95
CA ILE A 161 -2.79 11.56 6.11
C ILE A 161 -1.31 11.33 5.82
N GLN A 162 -0.46 11.45 6.84
CA GLN A 162 0.93 11.04 6.75
C GLN A 162 1.12 9.69 7.43
N LEU A 163 1.76 8.75 6.71
CA LEU A 163 2.21 7.50 7.28
C LEU A 163 3.65 7.66 7.76
N GLN A 164 3.88 7.48 9.04
CA GLN A 164 5.20 7.28 9.59
C GLN A 164 5.49 5.78 9.59
N VAL A 165 6.36 5.32 8.69
CA VAL A 165 6.79 3.92 8.66
C VAL A 165 7.71 3.64 9.84
N LEU A 166 7.29 2.76 10.73
CA LEU A 166 8.04 2.35 11.93
C LEU A 166 8.88 1.11 11.66
N ILE A 167 8.31 0.16 10.93
CA ILE A 167 9.02 -1.03 10.44
C ILE A 167 8.75 -1.13 8.95
N PRO A 168 9.78 -1.00 8.11
CA PRO A 168 9.62 -1.06 6.66
C PRO A 168 9.19 -2.45 6.20
N SER A 169 8.73 -2.51 4.97
CA SER A 169 8.31 -3.75 4.32
C SER A 169 9.38 -4.83 4.40
N HIS A 170 9.05 -5.97 4.98
CA HIS A 170 9.91 -7.14 5.09
C HIS A 170 9.08 -8.42 5.16
N HIS A 171 9.73 -9.58 5.04
CA HIS A 171 9.08 -10.86 5.26
C HIS A 171 9.22 -11.31 6.72
N LEU A 172 8.18 -11.97 7.23
CA LEU A 172 8.11 -12.50 8.58
C LEU A 172 7.57 -13.93 8.53
N ASP A 173 8.10 -14.82 9.38
CA ASP A 173 7.54 -16.17 9.54
C ASP A 173 6.12 -16.10 10.13
N VAL A 174 5.23 -16.96 9.64
CA VAL A 174 3.83 -17.04 10.10
C VAL A 174 3.73 -17.31 11.60
N SER A 175 4.67 -18.03 12.19
CA SER A 175 4.66 -18.30 13.63
C SER A 175 4.87 -17.02 14.45
N LEU A 176 5.78 -16.16 14.02
CA LEU A 176 6.01 -14.85 14.64
C LEU A 176 4.86 -13.89 14.36
N TRP A 177 4.33 -13.90 13.14
CA TRP A 177 3.15 -13.13 12.78
C TRP A 177 1.95 -13.45 13.68
N LYS A 178 1.66 -14.73 13.88
CA LYS A 178 0.56 -15.17 14.75
C LYS A 178 0.76 -14.80 16.21
N GLN A 179 2.01 -14.77 16.69
CA GLN A 179 2.32 -14.36 18.06
C GLN A 179 2.21 -12.85 18.23
N ASN A 180 2.78 -12.08 17.30
CA ASN A 180 2.79 -10.62 17.38
C ASN A 180 2.94 -9.96 15.99
N PRO A 181 1.88 -9.41 15.38
CA PRO A 181 1.97 -8.65 14.14
C PRO A 181 2.91 -7.43 14.24
N PHE A 182 3.20 -6.97 15.44
CA PHE A 182 4.11 -5.86 15.72
C PHE A 182 5.50 -6.31 16.20
N TYR A 183 5.85 -7.60 16.00
CA TYR A 183 7.14 -8.16 16.35
C TYR A 183 8.28 -7.29 15.79
N GLY A 184 9.29 -6.99 16.63
CA GLY A 184 10.42 -6.13 16.25
C GLY A 184 10.16 -4.63 16.35
N LEU A 185 8.94 -4.20 16.72
CA LEU A 185 8.72 -2.80 17.07
C LEU A 185 9.42 -2.49 18.37
N GLN A 186 10.38 -1.55 18.33
CA GLN A 186 11.12 -1.14 19.51
C GLN A 186 10.56 0.17 20.08
N PRO A 187 10.61 0.36 21.41
CA PRO A 187 10.18 1.60 22.06
C PRO A 187 10.91 2.86 21.59
N SER A 188 12.09 2.69 20.99
CA SER A 188 12.93 3.78 20.47
C SER A 188 12.49 4.34 19.11
N HIS A 189 11.46 3.77 18.46
CA HIS A 189 10.95 4.29 17.20
C HIS A 189 10.16 5.58 17.44
N GLN A 190 10.86 6.67 17.68
CA GLN A 190 10.40 8.07 17.75
C GLN A 190 9.02 8.30 18.42
N PHE A 191 8.81 7.66 19.56
CA PHE A 191 7.78 8.09 20.49
C PHE A 191 8.31 9.28 21.29
N ASN A 192 7.46 10.28 21.54
CA ASN A 192 7.87 11.41 22.39
C ASN A 192 8.21 10.94 23.81
N ALA A 193 8.88 11.78 24.60
CA ALA A 193 9.40 11.40 25.92
C ALA A 193 8.36 10.84 26.92
N LYS A 194 7.06 11.09 26.71
CA LYS A 194 5.97 10.50 27.51
C LYS A 194 5.62 9.07 27.09
N GLU A 195 5.90 8.71 25.81
CA GLU A 195 5.63 7.40 25.24
C GLU A 195 6.81 6.42 25.44
N GLN A 196 8.00 6.91 25.81
CA GLN A 196 9.21 6.10 26.06
C GLN A 196 9.18 5.29 27.38
N LEU A 197 8.20 5.49 28.26
CA LEU A 197 8.14 4.86 29.58
C LEU A 197 7.56 3.45 29.60
N VAL A 198 7.21 2.89 28.46
CA VAL A 198 6.61 1.54 28.37
C VAL A 198 7.68 0.52 27.98
N HIS A 199 8.56 0.20 28.93
CA HIS A 199 9.47 -0.92 28.82
C HIS A 199 8.70 -2.24 29.06
N SER A 200 8.79 -3.15 28.10
CA SER A 200 8.46 -4.58 28.10
C SER A 200 7.10 -5.05 27.59
N MET A 201 6.05 -4.28 27.59
CA MET A 201 4.82 -4.51 26.83
C MET A 201 4.38 -3.17 26.29
N MET A 202 4.35 -3.04 24.94
CA MET A 202 3.78 -1.84 24.32
C MET A 202 2.34 -1.75 24.82
N ASP A 203 2.00 -0.66 25.52
CA ASP A 203 0.63 -0.43 25.98
C ASP A 203 -0.23 -0.03 24.78
N PHE A 204 -0.69 -1.06 24.06
CA PHE A 204 -1.57 -0.89 22.89
C PHE A 204 -2.90 -0.21 23.23
N GLU A 205 -3.25 -0.09 24.53
CA GLU A 205 -4.45 0.63 24.96
C GLU A 205 -4.43 2.11 24.62
N GLN A 206 -3.23 2.68 24.44
CA GLN A 206 -3.06 4.07 24.02
C GLN A 206 -3.29 4.29 22.53
N PHE A 207 -3.35 3.22 21.75
CA PHE A 207 -3.49 3.28 20.29
C PHE A 207 -4.84 2.70 19.83
N THR A 208 -5.30 3.18 18.68
CA THR A 208 -6.20 2.41 17.86
C THR A 208 -5.34 1.50 16.98
N VAL A 209 -5.44 0.19 17.21
CA VAL A 209 -4.62 -0.80 16.53
C VAL A 209 -5.39 -1.43 15.38
N ILE A 210 -4.83 -1.38 14.17
CA ILE A 210 -5.40 -1.97 12.97
C ILE A 210 -4.44 -3.03 12.44
N VAL A 211 -4.96 -4.21 12.17
CA VAL A 211 -4.22 -5.28 11.49
C VAL A 211 -5.02 -5.67 10.25
N GLY A 212 -4.43 -5.55 9.07
CA GLY A 212 -5.21 -5.74 7.84
C GLY A 212 -4.39 -6.26 6.66
N GLY A 213 -5.12 -6.74 5.65
CA GLY A 213 -4.61 -7.32 4.43
C GLY A 213 -4.90 -8.81 4.31
N ASN A 214 -4.61 -9.42 3.16
CA ASN A 214 -4.97 -10.80 2.84
C ASN A 214 -4.25 -11.85 3.70
N ALA A 215 -3.14 -11.49 4.37
CA ALA A 215 -2.47 -12.38 5.33
C ALA A 215 -3.33 -12.62 6.57
N VAL A 216 -4.21 -11.70 6.96
CA VAL A 216 -5.09 -11.84 8.13
C VAL A 216 -6.08 -12.98 7.92
N ASP A 217 -6.65 -13.09 6.72
CA ASP A 217 -7.61 -14.16 6.40
C ASP A 217 -6.93 -15.52 6.33
N ARG A 218 -5.75 -15.56 5.74
CA ARG A 218 -5.00 -16.81 5.55
C ARG A 218 -4.36 -17.31 6.83
N TYR A 219 -3.92 -16.40 7.68
CA TYR A 219 -3.23 -16.69 8.93
C TYR A 219 -3.83 -15.86 10.06
N PRO A 220 -5.07 -16.14 10.45
CA PRO A 220 -5.71 -15.37 11.52
C PRO A 220 -4.84 -15.42 12.77
N ALA A 221 -4.66 -14.26 13.38
CA ALA A 221 -4.06 -14.17 14.70
C ALA A 221 -4.94 -14.98 15.65
N GLY A 222 -4.31 -15.83 16.50
CA GLY A 222 -5.05 -16.54 17.55
C GLY A 222 -5.63 -15.55 18.55
N ASP A 223 -6.32 -16.05 19.57
CA ASP A 223 -7.02 -15.29 20.64
C ASP A 223 -6.15 -14.24 21.38
N ILE A 224 -4.91 -14.07 20.98
CA ILE A 224 -3.89 -13.19 21.58
C ILE A 224 -4.08 -11.71 21.20
N TRP A 225 -5.00 -11.40 20.25
CA TRP A 225 -5.21 -10.04 19.73
C TRP A 225 -6.61 -9.47 20.02
N PRO A 226 -7.07 -9.46 21.29
CA PRO A 226 -8.43 -8.99 21.60
C PRO A 226 -8.62 -7.48 21.38
N MET A 227 -7.55 -6.72 21.14
CA MET A 227 -7.58 -5.26 21.06
C MET A 227 -7.39 -4.71 19.65
N ALA A 228 -7.05 -5.54 18.67
CA ALA A 228 -6.87 -5.10 17.30
C ALA A 228 -8.20 -5.10 16.55
N ILE A 229 -8.49 -4.00 15.86
CA ILE A 229 -9.53 -3.97 14.83
C ILE A 229 -8.93 -4.75 13.65
N SER A 230 -9.34 -6.02 13.53
CA SER A 230 -8.97 -6.83 12.38
C SER A 230 -9.83 -6.40 11.21
N VAL A 231 -9.20 -5.79 10.21
CA VAL A 231 -9.85 -5.49 8.93
C VAL A 231 -9.53 -6.65 8.00
N SER A 232 -10.44 -7.63 7.97
CA SER A 232 -10.44 -8.67 6.97
C SER A 232 -10.85 -8.06 5.64
N ASP A 233 -9.88 -7.71 4.84
CA ASP A 233 -10.10 -7.39 3.43
C ASP A 233 -9.26 -8.36 2.58
N PRO A 234 -9.90 -9.41 2.03
CA PRO A 234 -9.22 -10.38 1.17
C PRO A 234 -8.75 -9.76 -0.15
N ARG A 235 -9.13 -8.53 -0.42
CA ARG A 235 -8.72 -7.83 -1.64
C ARG A 235 -7.27 -7.37 -1.51
N ASP A 236 -6.50 -7.70 -2.51
CA ASP A 236 -5.23 -7.03 -2.73
C ASP A 236 -5.45 -5.52 -2.96
N ILE A 237 -4.40 -4.72 -2.85
CA ILE A 237 -4.45 -3.33 -3.31
C ILE A 237 -4.82 -3.29 -4.79
N ASN A 238 -5.39 -2.19 -5.24
CA ASN A 238 -5.74 -1.97 -6.63
C ASN A 238 -5.18 -0.63 -7.14
N ALA A 239 -5.32 -0.35 -8.43
CA ALA A 239 -4.80 0.87 -9.04
C ALA A 239 -5.40 2.16 -8.44
N VAL A 240 -6.62 2.09 -7.87
CA VAL A 240 -7.22 3.26 -7.20
C VAL A 240 -6.46 3.57 -5.92
N ASP A 241 -6.13 2.55 -5.13
CA ASP A 241 -5.33 2.69 -3.91
C ASP A 241 -3.94 3.26 -4.22
N VAL A 242 -3.29 2.69 -5.26
CA VAL A 242 -1.99 3.16 -5.76
C VAL A 242 -2.07 4.63 -6.19
N GLY A 243 -3.11 5.01 -6.94
CA GLY A 243 -3.27 6.38 -7.42
C GLY A 243 -3.43 7.39 -6.30
N HIS A 244 -4.26 7.10 -5.31
CA HIS A 244 -4.46 7.99 -4.17
C HIS A 244 -3.18 8.16 -3.33
N TYR A 245 -2.50 7.07 -2.99
CA TYR A 245 -1.29 7.15 -2.19
C TYR A 245 -0.14 7.80 -2.97
N ALA A 246 0.05 7.43 -4.23
CA ALA A 246 1.10 7.99 -5.08
C ALA A 246 0.91 9.50 -5.34
N TRP A 247 -0.34 9.97 -5.43
CA TRP A 247 -0.59 11.40 -5.57
C TRP A 247 -0.05 12.19 -4.38
N GLN A 248 -0.25 11.71 -3.16
CA GLN A 248 0.32 12.35 -1.96
C GLN A 248 1.85 12.35 -1.98
N GLN A 249 2.45 11.22 -2.37
CA GLN A 249 3.91 11.09 -2.48
C GLN A 249 4.46 12.04 -3.57
N TYR A 250 3.77 12.16 -4.68
CA TYR A 250 4.15 13.09 -5.76
C TYR A 250 4.15 14.55 -5.31
N LEU A 251 3.15 14.97 -4.54
CA LEU A 251 3.08 16.33 -3.98
C LEU A 251 4.20 16.62 -2.97
N GLN A 252 4.74 15.59 -2.33
CA GLN A 252 5.90 15.69 -1.43
C GLN A 252 7.25 15.70 -2.17
N GLY A 253 7.24 15.64 -3.51
CA GLY A 253 8.44 15.74 -4.32
C GLY A 253 9.20 14.44 -4.54
N THR A 254 8.51 13.31 -4.64
CA THR A 254 9.09 11.98 -4.83
C THR A 254 9.00 11.38 -6.26
N PRO A 255 8.98 12.17 -7.37
CA PRO A 255 9.00 11.57 -8.70
C PRO A 255 10.32 10.86 -8.95
N ILE A 256 10.25 9.70 -9.62
CA ILE A 256 11.41 8.88 -9.94
C ILE A 256 11.69 8.97 -11.44
N ASP A 257 12.97 9.09 -11.79
CA ASP A 257 13.44 8.92 -13.16
C ASP A 257 13.11 7.48 -13.62
N PRO A 258 12.44 7.30 -14.77
CA PRO A 258 12.11 5.98 -15.31
C PRO A 258 13.32 5.02 -15.39
N PHE A 259 14.52 5.53 -15.66
CA PHE A 259 15.70 4.68 -15.74
C PHE A 259 16.16 4.12 -14.39
N ARG A 260 15.86 4.82 -13.29
CA ARG A 260 16.24 4.41 -11.93
C ARG A 260 15.18 3.53 -11.24
N LEU A 261 13.99 3.40 -11.84
CA LEU A 261 12.93 2.60 -11.29
C LEU A 261 13.33 1.11 -11.26
N LEU A 262 13.26 0.49 -10.09
CA LEU A 262 13.50 -0.94 -9.88
C LEU A 262 12.36 -1.53 -9.04
N PRO A 263 12.01 -2.81 -9.26
CA PRO A 263 11.07 -3.50 -8.38
C PRO A 263 11.71 -3.77 -7.01
N ASN A 264 10.89 -3.69 -5.96
CA ASN A 264 11.29 -4.01 -4.59
C ASN A 264 11.08 -5.52 -4.33
N TYR A 265 12.12 -6.32 -4.57
CA TYR A 265 12.10 -7.76 -4.29
C TYR A 265 12.54 -8.01 -2.85
N LEU A 266 11.59 -8.21 -1.94
CA LEU A 266 11.90 -8.59 -0.55
C LEU A 266 12.31 -10.07 -0.41
N ARG A 267 12.16 -10.83 -1.47
CA ARG A 267 12.49 -12.25 -1.52
C ARG A 267 13.14 -12.59 -2.84
N ALA A 268 14.11 -13.51 -2.80
CA ALA A 268 14.68 -14.08 -4.00
C ALA A 268 13.63 -14.84 -4.83
N SER A 269 13.80 -14.89 -6.13
CA SER A 269 12.94 -15.70 -6.99
C SER A 269 13.08 -17.20 -6.64
N ALA A 270 12.05 -18.00 -6.95
CA ALA A 270 12.11 -19.43 -6.74
C ALA A 270 13.29 -20.14 -7.48
N ALA A 271 13.79 -19.50 -8.55
CA ALA A 271 14.96 -19.99 -9.28
C ALA A 271 16.26 -19.68 -8.51
N GLU A 272 16.39 -18.46 -7.99
CA GLU A 272 17.56 -18.04 -7.20
C GLU A 272 17.65 -18.82 -5.89
N GLU A 273 16.52 -19.06 -5.21
CA GLU A 273 16.49 -19.88 -3.98
C GLU A 273 16.93 -21.33 -4.24
N LYS A 274 16.56 -21.93 -5.39
CA LYS A 274 17.00 -23.27 -5.76
C LYS A 274 18.52 -23.34 -6.02
N ILE A 275 19.08 -22.29 -6.59
CA ILE A 275 20.53 -22.23 -6.82
C ILE A 275 21.27 -22.11 -5.50
N SER A 276 20.81 -21.23 -4.59
CA SER A 276 21.42 -21.06 -3.27
C SER A 276 21.40 -22.34 -2.43
N SER A 277 20.29 -23.10 -2.49
CA SER A 277 20.16 -24.39 -1.77
C SER A 277 20.94 -25.55 -2.37
N GLN A 278 21.56 -25.40 -3.54
CA GLN A 278 22.42 -26.40 -4.19
C GLN A 278 23.92 -26.14 -3.96
N VAL A 279 24.24 -24.98 -3.38
CA VAL A 279 25.65 -24.54 -3.15
C VAL A 279 26.04 -24.71 -1.67
N GLU A 280 25.08 -25.01 -0.78
CA GLU A 280 25.30 -25.50 0.60
C GLU A 280 25.32 -27.04 0.62
#